data_0e638013e8d17938ca18886aa5174638
#
_entry.id   0e638013e8d17938ca18886aa5174638
#
_cell.length_a   1.000
_cell.length_b   1.000
_cell.length_c   1.000
_cell.angle_alpha   90.00
_cell.angle_beta   90.00
_cell.angle_gamma   90.00
#
_symmetry.space_group_name_H-M   'P 1'
#
loop_
_entity.id
_entity.type
_entity.pdbx_description
1 polymer ?
#
loop_
_entity_poly.entity_id
_entity_poly.type
_entity_poly.pdbx_seq_one_letter_code
_entity_poly.pdbx_strand_id
1 'polypeptide(L)'
;GMAQKVQFITTVVHKPSLLILDEPFSGFDPVNAQIIREEILSLKENGATIILSTHNMESVEELCDNIALINQSHVVISGGVDQIRHEYGNNNVELVYTGSKTLEGVEGLFTVLSDEDQRGRHTAVLSVGDSRSTNEVLSAIISAGDATINSFKELVPRMNDIFIKLVTEEA
;
A
#
# COMPACT_ATOMS: atom_id res chain seq x y z
N GLY A 1 10.71 13.28 -23.41
CA GLY A 1 10.64 11.82 -23.49
C GLY A 1 11.88 11.12 -24.06
N MET A 2 12.31 11.40 -25.28
CA MET A 2 13.45 10.66 -25.89
C MET A 2 14.79 10.91 -25.16
N ALA A 3 15.10 12.17 -24.84
CA ALA A 3 16.34 12.53 -24.15
C ALA A 3 16.42 11.88 -22.76
N GLN A 4 15.33 11.86 -22.01
CA GLN A 4 15.26 11.24 -20.69
C GLN A 4 15.45 9.73 -20.73
N LYS A 5 14.89 9.04 -21.76
CA LYS A 5 15.13 7.61 -21.98
C LYS A 5 16.61 7.33 -22.25
N VAL A 6 17.24 8.11 -23.11
CA VAL A 6 18.67 7.97 -23.41
C VAL A 6 19.49 8.19 -22.14
N GLN A 7 19.17 9.21 -21.36
CA GLN A 7 19.83 9.47 -20.08
C GLN A 7 19.70 8.28 -19.12
N PHE A 8 18.49 7.74 -18.94
CA PHE A 8 18.27 6.57 -18.09
C PHE A 8 19.08 5.36 -18.59
N ILE A 9 19.01 5.04 -19.90
CA ILE A 9 19.75 3.92 -20.48
C ILE A 9 21.26 4.08 -20.25
N THR A 10 21.82 5.27 -20.48
CA THR A 10 23.26 5.51 -20.26
C THR A 10 23.66 5.36 -18.79
N THR A 11 22.74 5.63 -17.86
CA THR A 11 22.96 5.49 -16.43
C THR A 11 22.97 4.02 -15.99
N VAL A 12 22.19 3.14 -16.63
CA VAL A 12 22.03 1.75 -16.18
C VAL A 12 22.80 0.71 -17.01
N VAL A 13 23.23 1.06 -18.24
CA VAL A 13 23.85 0.11 -19.18
C VAL A 13 25.09 -0.61 -18.63
N HIS A 14 25.83 0.04 -17.73
CA HIS A 14 27.05 -0.51 -17.11
C HIS A 14 26.75 -1.30 -15.82
N LYS A 15 25.47 -1.54 -15.48
CA LYS A 15 24.99 -2.33 -14.34
C LYS A 15 25.61 -1.86 -13.02
N PRO A 16 25.34 -0.61 -12.58
CA PRO A 16 25.90 -0.09 -11.35
C PRO A 16 25.37 -0.85 -10.13
N SER A 17 26.21 -1.03 -9.11
CA SER A 17 25.79 -1.60 -7.82
C SER A 17 25.02 -0.60 -6.94
N LEU A 18 25.19 0.70 -7.20
CA LEU A 18 24.44 1.79 -6.57
C LEU A 18 23.90 2.72 -7.64
N LEU A 19 22.59 2.97 -7.60
CA LEU A 19 21.88 3.86 -8.50
C LEU A 19 21.18 4.94 -7.69
N ILE A 20 21.42 6.20 -8.04
CA ILE A 20 20.76 7.36 -7.42
C ILE A 20 19.95 8.06 -8.48
N LEU A 21 18.63 8.15 -8.28
CA LEU A 21 17.66 8.69 -9.21
C LEU A 21 16.89 9.85 -8.57
N ASP A 22 16.84 10.98 -9.26
CA ASP A 22 16.08 12.14 -8.85
C ASP A 22 14.86 12.29 -9.78
N GLU A 23 13.64 12.17 -9.23
CA GLU A 23 12.38 12.23 -9.95
C GLU A 23 12.38 11.42 -11.25
N PRO A 24 12.71 10.11 -11.23
CA PRO A 24 12.99 9.32 -12.43
C PRO A 24 11.83 9.20 -13.40
N PHE A 25 10.60 9.48 -12.97
CA PHE A 25 9.37 9.35 -13.79
C PHE A 25 8.89 10.69 -14.34
N SER A 26 9.51 11.80 -13.93
CA SER A 26 9.09 13.14 -14.34
C SER A 26 9.19 13.31 -15.87
N GLY A 27 8.13 13.82 -16.48
CA GLY A 27 8.08 14.07 -17.93
C GLY A 27 7.89 12.86 -18.83
N PHE A 28 7.68 11.66 -18.26
CA PHE A 28 7.27 10.49 -19.03
C PHE A 28 5.74 10.40 -19.12
N ASP A 29 5.25 9.90 -20.24
CA ASP A 29 3.87 9.40 -20.33
C ASP A 29 3.72 8.08 -19.53
N PRO A 30 2.50 7.67 -19.16
CA PRO A 30 2.29 6.49 -18.33
C PRO A 30 2.92 5.20 -18.85
N VAL A 31 2.93 4.98 -20.17
CA VAL A 31 3.49 3.77 -20.78
C VAL A 31 5.01 3.73 -20.62
N ASN A 32 5.66 4.88 -20.86
CA ASN A 32 7.10 4.98 -20.72
C ASN A 32 7.55 4.98 -19.25
N ALA A 33 6.77 5.58 -18.35
CA ALA A 33 7.00 5.51 -16.91
C ALA A 33 6.97 4.05 -16.41
N GLN A 34 6.02 3.25 -16.91
CA GLN A 34 5.92 1.83 -16.58
C GLN A 34 7.17 1.03 -16.99
N ILE A 35 7.69 1.27 -18.20
CA ILE A 35 8.93 0.62 -18.67
C ILE A 35 10.11 0.94 -17.76
N ILE A 36 10.24 2.21 -17.33
CA ILE A 36 11.31 2.63 -16.42
C ILE A 36 11.14 1.97 -15.03
N ARG A 37 9.90 1.84 -14.52
CA ARG A 37 9.62 1.13 -13.26
C ARG A 37 10.07 -0.32 -13.31
N GLU A 38 9.67 -1.03 -14.35
CA GLU A 38 10.02 -2.44 -14.55
C GLU A 38 11.54 -2.63 -14.62
N GLU A 39 12.25 -1.73 -15.27
CA GLU A 39 13.72 -1.77 -15.33
C GLU A 39 14.36 -1.50 -13.97
N ILE A 40 13.83 -0.53 -13.19
CA ILE A 40 14.30 -0.25 -11.83
C ILE A 40 14.09 -1.49 -10.93
N LEU A 41 12.92 -2.13 -10.98
CA LEU A 41 12.64 -3.37 -10.24
C LEU A 41 13.60 -4.49 -10.65
N SER A 42 13.83 -4.66 -11.95
CA SER A 42 14.77 -5.67 -12.45
C SER A 42 16.19 -5.43 -11.96
N LEU A 43 16.65 -4.19 -11.93
CA LEU A 43 17.98 -3.84 -11.39
C LEU A 43 18.06 -4.14 -9.88
N LYS A 44 17.01 -3.83 -9.13
CA LYS A 44 16.89 -4.15 -7.70
C LYS A 44 16.96 -5.67 -7.47
N GLU A 45 16.19 -6.47 -8.20
CA GLU A 45 16.19 -7.93 -8.12
C GLU A 45 17.56 -8.53 -8.46
N ASN A 46 18.31 -7.88 -9.35
CA ASN A 46 19.68 -8.26 -9.71
C ASN A 46 20.73 -7.76 -8.70
N GLY A 47 20.33 -7.21 -7.56
CA GLY A 47 21.18 -6.84 -6.44
C GLY A 47 21.72 -5.41 -6.44
N ALA A 48 21.22 -4.53 -7.28
CA ALA A 48 21.56 -3.12 -7.22
C ALA A 48 20.88 -2.44 -6.01
N THR A 49 21.62 -1.58 -5.32
CA THR A 49 21.06 -0.67 -4.32
C THR A 49 20.54 0.57 -5.02
N ILE A 50 19.27 0.94 -4.77
CA ILE A 50 18.63 2.06 -5.45
C ILE A 50 18.17 3.09 -4.41
N ILE A 51 18.59 4.33 -4.60
CA ILE A 51 18.09 5.50 -3.88
C ILE A 51 17.33 6.34 -4.89
N LEU A 52 16.06 6.61 -4.63
CA LEU A 52 15.29 7.50 -5.49
C LEU A 52 14.61 8.60 -4.66
N SER A 53 14.58 9.82 -5.20
CA SER A 53 13.73 10.88 -4.69
C SER A 53 12.48 10.98 -5.56
N THR A 54 11.33 11.13 -4.93
CA THR A 54 10.06 11.36 -5.62
C THR A 54 9.02 11.96 -4.69
N HIS A 55 8.08 12.70 -5.25
CA HIS A 55 6.86 13.17 -4.57
C HIS A 55 5.65 12.29 -4.90
N ASN A 56 5.81 11.27 -5.75
CA ASN A 56 4.74 10.35 -6.11
C ASN A 56 4.69 9.17 -5.15
N MET A 57 3.71 9.17 -4.23
CA MET A 57 3.57 8.16 -3.19
C MET A 57 3.21 6.77 -3.73
N GLU A 58 2.56 6.68 -4.89
CA GLU A 58 2.29 5.41 -5.56
C GLU A 58 3.59 4.73 -6.00
N SER A 59 4.53 5.51 -6.56
CA SER A 59 5.86 5.01 -6.90
C SER A 59 6.66 4.58 -5.68
N VAL A 60 6.47 5.24 -4.52
CA VAL A 60 7.07 4.83 -3.25
C VAL A 60 6.56 3.45 -2.84
N GLU A 61 5.24 3.23 -2.86
CA GLU A 61 4.62 1.95 -2.50
C GLU A 61 5.06 0.80 -3.41
N GLU A 62 5.25 1.08 -4.70
CA GLU A 62 5.60 0.06 -5.68
C GLU A 62 7.09 -0.32 -5.68
N LEU A 63 7.98 0.63 -5.44
CA LEU A 63 9.41 0.45 -5.69
C LEU A 63 10.27 0.37 -4.44
N CYS A 64 9.85 1.02 -3.34
CA CYS A 64 10.68 1.21 -2.18
C CYS A 64 10.42 0.17 -1.10
N ASP A 65 11.49 -0.40 -0.54
CA ASP A 65 11.41 -1.21 0.69
C ASP A 65 11.38 -0.30 1.92
N ASN A 66 12.16 0.80 1.88
CA ASN A 66 12.27 1.76 2.97
C ASN A 66 12.13 3.17 2.44
N ILE A 67 11.68 4.08 3.30
CA ILE A 67 11.54 5.50 3.02
C ILE A 67 12.17 6.36 4.10
N ALA A 68 12.48 7.59 3.72
CA ALA A 68 12.66 8.73 4.62
C ALA A 68 11.81 9.89 4.08
N LEU A 69 10.78 10.27 4.80
CA LEU A 69 9.92 11.39 4.45
C LEU A 69 10.50 12.67 5.02
N ILE A 70 10.76 13.63 4.14
CA ILE A 70 11.36 14.92 4.51
C ILE A 70 10.32 16.02 4.34
N ASN A 71 10.08 16.78 5.41
CA ASN A 71 9.26 17.98 5.40
C ASN A 71 10.00 19.11 6.10
N GLN A 72 9.99 20.34 5.54
CA GLN A 72 10.67 21.52 6.11
C GLN A 72 12.10 21.25 6.58
N SER A 73 12.87 20.48 5.80
CA SER A 73 14.25 20.08 6.08
C SER A 73 14.44 19.14 7.29
N HIS A 74 13.36 18.54 7.79
CA HIS A 74 13.41 17.52 8.84
C HIS A 74 12.90 16.17 8.33
N VAL A 75 13.46 15.09 8.86
CA VAL A 75 12.94 13.75 8.63
C VAL A 75 11.72 13.54 9.54
N VAL A 76 10.53 13.48 8.96
CA VAL A 76 9.27 13.31 9.69
C VAL A 76 9.06 11.85 10.08
N ILE A 77 9.34 10.94 9.17
CA ILE A 77 9.25 9.49 9.38
C ILE A 77 10.28 8.78 8.51
N SER A 78 10.81 7.66 9.01
CA SER A 78 11.68 6.77 8.21
C SER A 78 11.48 5.32 8.65
N GLY A 79 11.56 4.39 7.71
CA GLY A 79 11.42 2.96 7.98
C GLY A 79 10.91 2.18 6.76
N GLY A 80 10.55 0.92 6.98
CA GLY A 80 9.94 0.07 5.97
C GLY A 80 8.56 0.57 5.54
N VAL A 81 8.30 0.60 4.23
CA VAL A 81 7.02 1.09 3.68
C VAL A 81 5.84 0.31 4.28
N ASP A 82 5.90 -1.02 4.25
CA ASP A 82 4.83 -1.87 4.79
C ASP A 82 4.68 -1.71 6.30
N GLN A 83 5.78 -1.59 7.05
CA GLN A 83 5.74 -1.37 8.48
C GLN A 83 5.03 -0.06 8.81
N ILE A 84 5.40 1.04 8.15
CA ILE A 84 4.77 2.36 8.33
C ILE A 84 3.27 2.29 8.02
N ARG A 85 2.90 1.65 6.91
CA ARG A 85 1.49 1.51 6.54
C ARG A 85 0.68 0.74 7.58
N HIS A 86 1.24 -0.31 8.18
CA HIS A 86 0.59 -1.05 9.25
C HIS A 86 0.49 -0.23 10.55
N GLU A 87 1.55 0.49 10.94
CA GLU A 87 1.57 1.33 12.14
C GLU A 87 0.52 2.46 12.08
N TYR A 88 0.27 3.01 10.88
CA TYR A 88 -0.76 4.02 10.65
C TYR A 88 -2.13 3.44 10.28
N GLY A 89 -2.25 2.12 10.20
CA GLY A 89 -3.49 1.41 9.92
C GLY A 89 -4.44 1.41 11.13
N ASN A 90 -5.72 1.17 10.87
CA ASN A 90 -6.77 1.12 11.88
C ASN A 90 -7.27 -0.31 12.14
N ASN A 91 -6.50 -1.34 11.78
CA ASN A 91 -6.89 -2.75 11.83
C ASN A 91 -8.25 -3.02 11.13
N ASN A 92 -8.53 -2.26 10.09
CA ASN A 92 -9.74 -2.45 9.31
C ASN A 92 -9.52 -3.49 8.22
N VAL A 93 -10.55 -4.27 7.94
CA VAL A 93 -10.54 -5.27 6.87
C VAL A 93 -11.78 -5.11 5.99
N GLU A 94 -11.58 -5.29 4.69
CA GLU A 94 -12.67 -5.43 3.72
C GLU A 94 -12.99 -6.91 3.57
N LEU A 95 -14.25 -7.24 3.78
CA LEU A 95 -14.80 -8.56 3.57
C LEU A 95 -15.83 -8.51 2.43
N VAL A 96 -15.60 -9.29 1.38
CA VAL A 96 -16.61 -9.54 0.36
C VAL A 96 -17.18 -10.94 0.57
N TYR A 97 -18.50 -11.04 0.76
CA TYR A 97 -19.17 -12.30 0.99
C TYR A 97 -20.50 -12.36 0.25
N THR A 98 -21.01 -13.59 0.06
CA THR A 98 -22.34 -13.85 -0.46
C THR A 98 -23.18 -14.48 0.65
N GLY A 99 -24.34 -13.89 0.93
CA GLY A 99 -25.23 -14.34 2.00
C GLY A 99 -26.61 -13.70 1.90
N SER A 100 -27.54 -14.18 2.72
CA SER A 100 -28.90 -13.66 2.77
C SER A 100 -29.09 -12.56 3.82
N LYS A 101 -28.12 -12.36 4.69
CA LYS A 101 -28.17 -11.42 5.81
C LYS A 101 -26.89 -10.59 5.89
N THR A 102 -27.02 -9.36 6.40
CA THR A 102 -25.90 -8.53 6.82
C THR A 102 -25.17 -9.17 7.99
N LEU A 103 -23.84 -8.97 8.03
CA LEU A 103 -23.02 -9.42 9.14
C LEU A 103 -23.33 -8.61 10.40
N GLU A 104 -23.44 -9.29 11.52
CA GLU A 104 -23.48 -8.66 12.84
C GLU A 104 -22.09 -8.69 13.47
N GLY A 105 -21.71 -7.61 14.16
CA GLY A 105 -20.46 -7.55 14.89
C GLY A 105 -20.42 -8.58 16.02
N VAL A 106 -19.24 -9.07 16.35
CA VAL A 106 -18.99 -9.98 17.48
C VAL A 106 -18.21 -9.22 18.54
N GLU A 107 -18.82 -9.04 19.71
CA GLU A 107 -18.22 -8.29 20.82
C GLU A 107 -16.83 -8.83 21.18
N GLY A 108 -15.87 -7.92 21.29
CA GLY A 108 -14.47 -8.24 21.58
C GLY A 108 -13.69 -8.92 20.45
N LEU A 109 -14.29 -9.08 19.27
CA LEU A 109 -13.64 -9.67 18.09
C LEU A 109 -13.59 -8.70 16.93
N PHE A 110 -14.75 -8.23 16.46
CA PHE A 110 -14.83 -7.21 15.41
C PHE A 110 -16.15 -6.44 15.48
N THR A 111 -16.14 -5.22 14.94
CA THR A 111 -17.33 -4.42 14.70
C THR A 111 -17.51 -4.17 13.21
N VAL A 112 -18.76 -4.14 12.74
CA VAL A 112 -19.09 -3.82 11.35
C VAL A 112 -19.22 -2.31 11.23
N LEU A 113 -18.34 -1.69 10.44
CA LEU A 113 -18.36 -0.26 10.17
C LEU A 113 -19.31 0.10 9.02
N SER A 114 -19.35 -0.75 8.00
CA SER A 114 -20.28 -0.65 6.88
C SER A 114 -20.53 -2.02 6.28
N ASP A 115 -21.70 -2.22 5.68
CA ASP A 115 -22.05 -3.41 4.90
C ASP A 115 -22.98 -2.97 3.76
N GLU A 116 -22.51 -3.08 2.53
CA GLU A 116 -23.25 -2.73 1.33
C GLU A 116 -23.69 -4.00 0.61
N ASP A 117 -25.02 -4.18 0.47
CA ASP A 117 -25.60 -5.30 -0.29
C ASP A 117 -25.82 -4.92 -1.76
N GLN A 118 -25.26 -5.70 -2.65
CA GLN A 118 -25.53 -5.66 -4.09
C GLN A 118 -26.08 -7.01 -4.56
N ARG A 119 -27.37 -7.23 -4.39
CA ARG A 119 -28.11 -8.43 -4.82
C ARG A 119 -27.59 -9.72 -4.17
N GLY A 120 -27.38 -9.70 -2.86
CA GLY A 120 -26.90 -10.84 -2.09
C GLY A 120 -25.37 -11.01 -2.09
N ARG A 121 -24.64 -10.09 -2.75
CA ARG A 121 -23.21 -9.94 -2.60
C ARG A 121 -22.93 -8.71 -1.73
N HIS A 122 -22.35 -8.95 -0.60
CA HIS A 122 -22.04 -7.95 0.40
C HIS A 122 -20.58 -7.51 0.33
N THR A 123 -20.34 -6.21 0.56
CA THR A 123 -19.01 -5.67 0.79
C THR A 123 -19.03 -4.96 2.14
N ALA A 124 -18.43 -5.57 3.13
CA ALA A 124 -18.40 -5.07 4.50
C ALA A 124 -17.01 -4.56 4.88
N VAL A 125 -16.97 -3.48 5.64
CA VAL A 125 -15.74 -3.01 6.31
C VAL A 125 -15.87 -3.32 7.79
N LEU A 126 -14.93 -4.08 8.31
CA LEU A 126 -14.87 -4.52 9.70
C LEU A 126 -13.70 -3.84 10.40
N SER A 127 -13.89 -3.40 11.64
CA SER A 127 -12.80 -3.02 12.54
C SER A 127 -12.48 -4.19 13.45
N VAL A 128 -11.26 -4.69 13.38
CA VAL A 128 -10.78 -5.84 14.17
C VAL A 128 -10.09 -5.33 15.43
N GLY A 129 -10.35 -5.98 16.57
CA GLY A 129 -9.72 -5.60 17.84
C GLY A 129 -8.20 -5.87 17.82
N ASP A 130 -7.42 -4.99 18.43
CA ASP A 130 -5.93 -4.95 18.39
C ASP A 130 -5.24 -6.26 18.80
N SER A 131 -5.90 -7.10 19.58
CA SER A 131 -5.32 -8.35 20.07
C SER A 131 -5.82 -9.60 19.35
N ARG A 132 -6.53 -9.43 18.23
CA ARG A 132 -7.20 -10.54 17.54
C ARG A 132 -6.54 -10.89 16.22
N SER A 133 -6.46 -12.17 15.94
CA SER A 133 -5.95 -12.64 14.67
C SER A 133 -7.04 -12.63 13.60
N THR A 134 -6.65 -12.37 12.37
CA THR A 134 -7.47 -12.54 11.17
C THR A 134 -8.19 -13.88 11.12
N ASN A 135 -7.52 -14.96 11.59
CA ASN A 135 -8.09 -16.30 11.59
C ASN A 135 -9.25 -16.45 12.59
N GLU A 136 -9.21 -15.77 13.74
CA GLU A 136 -10.31 -15.77 14.69
C GLU A 136 -11.54 -15.07 14.10
N VAL A 137 -11.35 -13.94 13.44
CA VAL A 137 -12.42 -13.21 12.74
C VAL A 137 -13.06 -14.06 11.65
N LEU A 138 -12.24 -14.65 10.77
CA LEU A 138 -12.71 -15.52 9.70
C LEU A 138 -13.45 -16.75 10.25
N SER A 139 -12.92 -17.38 11.30
CA SER A 139 -13.56 -18.54 11.94
C SER A 139 -14.92 -18.21 12.53
N ALA A 140 -15.07 -17.05 13.16
CA ALA A 140 -16.34 -16.59 13.69
C ALA A 140 -17.37 -16.35 12.57
N ILE A 141 -16.95 -15.69 11.49
CA ILE A 141 -17.84 -15.43 10.33
C ILE A 141 -18.29 -16.74 9.66
N ILE A 142 -17.37 -17.69 9.45
CA ILE A 142 -17.69 -19.00 8.86
C ILE A 142 -18.61 -19.80 9.79
N SER A 143 -18.39 -19.75 11.09
CA SER A 143 -19.17 -20.49 12.08
C SER A 143 -20.61 -19.97 12.20
N ALA A 144 -20.86 -18.71 11.85
CA ALA A 144 -22.20 -18.14 11.79
C ALA A 144 -23.07 -18.73 10.67
N GLY A 145 -22.50 -19.43 9.69
CA GLY A 145 -23.14 -20.37 8.78
C GLY A 145 -23.88 -19.80 7.56
N ASP A 146 -24.08 -18.48 7.52
CA ASP A 146 -24.90 -17.83 6.47
C ASP A 146 -24.06 -17.10 5.40
N ALA A 147 -22.73 -17.07 5.53
CA ALA A 147 -21.86 -16.31 4.63
C ALA A 147 -20.86 -17.20 3.88
N THR A 148 -20.77 -17.03 2.59
CA THR A 148 -19.69 -17.58 1.75
C THR A 148 -18.68 -16.47 1.49
N ILE A 149 -17.47 -16.60 2.03
CA ILE A 149 -16.39 -15.59 1.88
C ILE A 149 -15.84 -15.65 0.46
N ASN A 150 -15.87 -14.52 -0.24
CA ASN A 150 -15.33 -14.34 -1.59
C ASN A 150 -13.96 -13.66 -1.56
N SER A 151 -13.76 -12.69 -0.64
CA SER A 151 -12.49 -11.99 -0.47
C SER A 151 -12.37 -11.47 0.96
N PHE A 152 -11.16 -11.48 1.48
CA PHE A 152 -10.81 -10.86 2.75
C PHE A 152 -9.50 -10.09 2.55
N LYS A 153 -9.51 -8.79 2.78
CA LYS A 153 -8.39 -7.91 2.52
C LYS A 153 -8.19 -6.93 3.66
N GLU A 154 -6.98 -6.86 4.17
CA GLU A 154 -6.59 -5.83 5.12
C GLU A 154 -6.59 -4.45 4.46
N LEU A 155 -7.21 -3.47 5.11
CA LEU A 155 -7.27 -2.09 4.66
C LEU A 155 -6.14 -1.30 5.32
N VAL A 156 -4.98 -1.35 4.70
CA VAL A 156 -3.86 -0.50 5.11
C VAL A 156 -3.93 0.85 4.39
N PRO A 157 -3.66 1.98 5.07
CA PRO A 157 -3.70 3.29 4.45
C PRO A 157 -2.66 3.38 3.33
N ARG A 158 -2.93 4.23 2.35
CA ARG A 158 -1.95 4.56 1.33
C ARG A 158 -0.90 5.50 1.89
N MET A 159 0.32 5.41 1.37
CA MET A 159 1.40 6.33 1.76
C MET A 159 1.02 7.80 1.56
N ASN A 160 0.21 8.10 0.54
CA ASN A 160 -0.30 9.44 0.32
C ASN A 160 -1.17 9.96 1.48
N ASP A 161 -2.02 9.11 2.06
CA ASP A 161 -2.90 9.48 3.17
C ASP A 161 -2.09 9.70 4.45
N ILE A 162 -1.08 8.85 4.67
CA ILE A 162 -0.12 8.98 5.78
C ILE A 162 0.67 10.28 5.64
N PHE A 163 1.16 10.58 4.42
CA PHE A 163 1.88 11.82 4.14
C PHE A 163 1.05 13.05 4.48
N ILE A 164 -0.19 13.13 3.96
CA ILE A 164 -1.10 14.25 4.22
C ILE A 164 -1.33 14.42 5.72
N LYS A 165 -1.59 13.33 6.44
CA LYS A 165 -1.80 13.34 7.88
C LYS A 165 -0.58 13.94 8.62
N LEU A 166 0.61 13.43 8.37
CA LEU A 166 1.84 13.84 9.02
C LEU A 166 2.18 15.32 8.76
N VAL A 167 2.04 15.77 7.53
CA VAL A 167 2.34 17.17 7.16
C VAL A 167 1.30 18.15 7.71
N THR A 168 0.03 17.71 7.88
CA THR A 168 -1.04 18.57 8.43
C THR A 168 -1.00 18.64 9.95
N GLU A 169 -0.54 17.59 10.64
CA GLU A 169 -0.41 17.58 12.10
C GLU A 169 0.81 18.39 12.60
N GLU A 170 1.81 18.62 11.74
CA GLU A 170 3.01 19.43 12.04
C GLU A 170 2.84 20.92 11.67
N ALA A 171 1.76 21.33 11.02
CA ALA A 171 1.49 22.71 10.59
C ALA A 171 0.66 23.48 11.60
#